data_c351544ae92c4b4ff3f154761d425fb8
#
_entry.id   c351544ae92c4b4ff3f154761d425fb8
#
_cell.length_a   1.000
_cell.length_b   1.000
_cell.length_c   1.000
_cell.angle_alpha   90.00
_cell.angle_beta   90.00
_cell.angle_gamma   90.00
#
_symmetry.space_group_name_H-M   'P 1'
#
loop_
_entity.id
_entity.type
_entity.pdbx_description
1 polymer ?
#
loop_
_entity_poly.entity_id
_entity_poly.type
_entity_poly.pdbx_seq_one_letter_code
_entity_poly.pdbx_strand_id
1 'polypeptide(L)'
;MDEPLSNLDAKLRVSMRAQLSSLHERLGVTTIYVTHDQIEAMTLGTRVAVLKDGELMQVDTPQMLFDAPDNLFVATFIGSPAMNLADAKLVRDGDPALVFADHKVPLPAELVSGRQGLDGYFDKPLIVGLRPSSLEDAAFAPADWPRIKGDVAVTEELGSEVNVIFNMAAPQVHHDVMIAKFDKAAKDEVEAEELAGEGQSLWTARVNPKTQARVGRSVDLAVDTGGFHFFDNDTGYAIGRVTEGEGSRERREAKSDQA
;
A
#
# COMPACT_ATOMS: atom_id res chain seq x y z
N MET A 1 -26.18 5.84 -9.02
CA MET A 1 -26.50 4.86 -7.95
C MET A 1 -25.74 5.30 -6.74
N ASP A 2 -26.41 5.40 -5.61
CA ASP A 2 -25.81 5.84 -4.34
C ASP A 2 -25.88 4.67 -3.35
N GLU A 3 -24.72 4.13 -3.01
CA GLU A 3 -24.49 2.97 -2.13
C GLU A 3 -25.46 1.79 -2.32
N PRO A 4 -25.70 1.29 -3.54
CA PRO A 4 -26.81 0.36 -3.82
C PRO A 4 -26.63 -1.03 -3.19
N LEU A 5 -25.42 -1.39 -2.73
CA LEU A 5 -25.12 -2.71 -2.14
C LEU A 5 -24.83 -2.66 -0.63
N SER A 6 -24.91 -1.48 0.01
CA SER A 6 -24.51 -1.28 1.42
C SER A 6 -25.29 -2.16 2.42
N ASN A 7 -26.58 -2.45 2.13
CA ASN A 7 -27.45 -3.22 3.01
C ASN A 7 -27.48 -4.74 2.72
N LEU A 8 -26.59 -5.25 1.86
CA LEU A 8 -26.55 -6.66 1.49
C LEU A 8 -25.52 -7.42 2.32
N ASP A 9 -25.80 -8.69 2.60
CA ASP A 9 -24.81 -9.60 3.15
C ASP A 9 -23.64 -9.85 2.18
N ALA A 10 -22.50 -10.32 2.70
CA ALA A 10 -21.26 -10.48 1.93
C ALA A 10 -21.43 -11.41 0.71
N LYS A 11 -22.17 -12.50 0.82
CA LYS A 11 -22.37 -13.46 -0.28
C LYS A 11 -23.23 -12.87 -1.38
N LEU A 12 -24.32 -12.20 -1.01
CA LEU A 12 -25.21 -11.55 -1.95
C LEU A 12 -24.51 -10.38 -2.63
N ARG A 13 -23.69 -9.61 -1.91
CA ARG A 13 -22.90 -8.50 -2.46
C ARG A 13 -21.96 -8.95 -3.58
N VAL A 14 -21.27 -10.09 -3.42
CA VAL A 14 -20.42 -10.66 -4.50
C VAL A 14 -21.23 -11.00 -5.74
N SER A 15 -22.37 -11.67 -5.58
CA SER A 15 -23.28 -12.03 -6.69
C SER A 15 -23.83 -10.78 -7.40
N MET A 16 -24.25 -9.78 -6.63
CA MET A 16 -24.80 -8.53 -7.17
C MET A 16 -23.77 -7.69 -7.92
N ARG A 17 -22.51 -7.63 -7.44
CA ARG A 17 -21.41 -6.99 -8.19
C ARG A 17 -21.23 -7.60 -9.57
N ALA A 18 -21.18 -8.93 -9.66
CA ALA A 18 -21.05 -9.62 -10.95
C ALA A 18 -22.23 -9.32 -11.90
N GLN A 19 -23.46 -9.30 -11.36
CA GLN A 19 -24.67 -8.96 -12.16
C GLN A 19 -24.66 -7.51 -12.63
N LEU A 20 -24.26 -6.55 -11.76
CA LEU A 20 -24.16 -5.14 -12.12
C LEU A 20 -23.09 -4.88 -13.18
N SER A 21 -21.91 -5.52 -13.07
CA SER A 21 -20.86 -5.43 -14.09
C SER A 21 -21.38 -5.92 -15.46
N SER A 22 -21.99 -7.11 -15.51
CA SER A 22 -22.58 -7.67 -16.74
C SER A 22 -23.72 -6.80 -17.31
N LEU A 23 -24.56 -6.23 -16.44
CA LEU A 23 -25.63 -5.33 -16.87
C LEU A 23 -25.07 -4.05 -17.48
N HIS A 24 -24.05 -3.44 -16.83
CA HIS A 24 -23.38 -2.24 -17.30
C HIS A 24 -22.76 -2.45 -18.69
N GLU A 25 -21.99 -3.55 -18.86
CA GLU A 25 -21.41 -3.93 -20.16
C GLU A 25 -22.46 -4.08 -21.25
N ARG A 26 -23.57 -4.76 -20.94
CA ARG A 26 -24.66 -4.99 -21.90
C ARG A 26 -25.42 -3.72 -22.29
N LEU A 27 -25.61 -2.79 -21.36
CA LEU A 27 -26.36 -1.55 -21.61
C LEU A 27 -25.47 -0.49 -22.29
N GLY A 28 -24.17 -0.49 -22.08
CA GLY A 28 -23.23 0.47 -22.67
C GLY A 28 -23.48 1.93 -22.27
N VAL A 29 -24.11 2.16 -21.10
CA VAL A 29 -24.46 3.51 -20.62
C VAL A 29 -23.45 4.00 -19.60
N THR A 30 -23.18 5.30 -19.59
CA THR A 30 -22.36 5.91 -18.54
C THR A 30 -23.12 5.86 -17.21
N THR A 31 -22.50 5.26 -16.20
CA THR A 31 -23.07 5.09 -14.87
C THR A 31 -22.20 5.74 -13.83
N ILE A 32 -22.79 6.57 -12.97
CA ILE A 32 -22.14 7.09 -11.76
C ILE A 32 -22.56 6.19 -10.60
N TYR A 33 -21.53 5.64 -9.90
CA TYR A 33 -21.71 4.74 -8.78
C TYR A 33 -20.98 5.32 -7.56
N VAL A 34 -21.71 5.58 -6.48
CA VAL A 34 -21.14 6.07 -5.21
C VAL A 34 -21.10 4.91 -4.22
N THR A 35 -19.95 4.72 -3.58
CA THR A 35 -19.73 3.70 -2.55
C THR A 35 -18.61 4.10 -1.61
N HIS A 36 -18.64 3.61 -0.38
CA HIS A 36 -17.51 3.63 0.54
C HIS A 36 -16.75 2.28 0.55
N ASP A 37 -17.23 1.27 -0.17
CA ASP A 37 -16.57 -0.04 -0.29
C ASP A 37 -15.52 0.00 -1.41
N GLN A 38 -14.23 -0.07 -1.04
CA GLN A 38 -13.13 -0.09 -1.99
C GLN A 38 -13.23 -1.23 -3.01
N ILE A 39 -13.70 -2.40 -2.57
CA ILE A 39 -13.80 -3.58 -3.45
C ILE A 39 -14.83 -3.33 -4.55
N GLU A 40 -15.94 -2.66 -4.22
CA GLU A 40 -16.93 -2.27 -5.21
C GLU A 40 -16.34 -1.28 -6.22
N ALA A 41 -15.71 -0.21 -5.74
CA ALA A 41 -15.09 0.80 -6.59
C ALA A 41 -14.03 0.20 -7.53
N MET A 42 -13.13 -0.64 -6.98
CA MET A 42 -12.04 -1.26 -7.73
C MET A 42 -12.49 -2.34 -8.71
N THR A 43 -13.68 -2.94 -8.48
CA THR A 43 -14.22 -4.03 -9.32
C THR A 43 -15.14 -3.52 -10.41
N LEU A 44 -16.01 -2.54 -10.10
CA LEU A 44 -17.06 -2.06 -11.01
C LEU A 44 -16.62 -0.84 -11.81
N GLY A 45 -15.73 -0.01 -11.27
CA GLY A 45 -15.31 1.24 -11.89
C GLY A 45 -14.34 1.03 -13.05
N THR A 46 -14.61 1.62 -14.21
CA THR A 46 -13.59 1.82 -15.26
C THR A 46 -12.66 2.99 -14.91
N ARG A 47 -13.21 3.99 -14.21
CA ARG A 47 -12.49 5.08 -13.54
C ARG A 47 -13.09 5.27 -12.15
N VAL A 48 -12.22 5.57 -11.20
CA VAL A 48 -12.60 5.81 -9.80
C VAL A 48 -12.11 7.19 -9.38
N ALA A 49 -13.01 7.98 -8.80
CA ALA A 49 -12.69 9.25 -8.17
C ALA A 49 -12.64 9.05 -6.65
N VAL A 50 -11.51 9.33 -6.05
CA VAL A 50 -11.33 9.33 -4.59
C VAL A 50 -11.58 10.73 -4.07
N LEU A 51 -12.55 10.86 -3.16
CA LEU A 51 -12.90 12.14 -2.53
C LEU A 51 -12.60 12.09 -1.03
N LYS A 52 -12.11 13.21 -0.49
CA LYS A 52 -11.92 13.43 0.93
C LYS A 52 -12.51 14.78 1.30
N ASP A 53 -13.44 14.82 2.25
CA ASP A 53 -14.11 16.04 2.72
C ASP A 53 -14.68 16.94 1.60
N GLY A 54 -15.15 16.31 0.51
CA GLY A 54 -15.69 16.98 -0.68
C GLY A 54 -14.62 17.44 -1.70
N GLU A 55 -13.35 17.25 -1.41
CA GLU A 55 -12.24 17.54 -2.31
C GLU A 55 -11.83 16.31 -3.12
N LEU A 56 -11.52 16.51 -4.40
CA LEU A 56 -11.07 15.45 -5.27
C LEU A 56 -9.57 15.18 -5.06
N MET A 57 -9.23 13.99 -4.56
CA MET A 57 -7.85 13.60 -4.26
C MET A 57 -7.15 12.96 -5.46
N GLN A 58 -7.85 12.12 -6.22
CA GLN A 58 -7.33 11.50 -7.46
C GLN A 58 -8.49 10.92 -8.27
N VAL A 59 -8.36 10.94 -9.61
CA VAL A 59 -9.25 10.22 -10.54
C VAL A 59 -8.40 9.42 -11.50
N ASP A 60 -8.53 8.09 -11.43
CA ASP A 60 -7.77 7.22 -12.33
C ASP A 60 -8.47 5.87 -12.52
N THR A 61 -7.84 4.95 -13.27
CA THR A 61 -8.26 3.55 -13.28
C THR A 61 -8.03 2.93 -11.90
N PRO A 62 -8.80 1.90 -11.50
CA PRO A 62 -8.58 1.19 -10.24
C PRO A 62 -7.12 0.80 -10.02
N GLN A 63 -6.49 0.26 -11.06
CA GLN A 63 -5.10 -0.17 -10.99
C GLN A 63 -4.13 0.99 -10.71
N MET A 64 -4.32 2.14 -11.37
CA MET A 64 -3.45 3.31 -11.17
C MET A 64 -3.61 3.92 -9.78
N LEU A 65 -4.81 3.92 -9.20
CA LEU A 65 -5.02 4.34 -7.81
C LEU A 65 -4.23 3.47 -6.84
N PHE A 66 -4.08 2.18 -7.13
CA PHE A 66 -3.32 1.25 -6.32
C PHE A 66 -1.80 1.36 -6.58
N ASP A 67 -1.38 1.35 -7.85
CA ASP A 67 0.04 1.29 -8.23
C ASP A 67 0.73 2.67 -8.19
N ALA A 68 -0.02 3.76 -8.37
CA ALA A 68 0.51 5.13 -8.44
C ALA A 68 -0.40 6.14 -7.73
N PRO A 69 -0.56 6.03 -6.40
CA PRO A 69 -1.34 6.99 -5.63
C PRO A 69 -0.69 8.38 -5.69
N ASP A 70 -1.51 9.44 -5.86
CA ASP A 70 -1.02 10.82 -5.97
C ASP A 70 -0.61 11.43 -4.63
N ASN A 71 -1.09 10.88 -3.52
CA ASN A 71 -0.82 11.41 -2.18
C ASN A 71 -0.99 10.31 -1.11
N LEU A 72 -0.58 10.65 0.12
CA LEU A 72 -0.66 9.76 1.29
C LEU A 72 -2.08 9.29 1.59
N PHE A 73 -3.10 10.15 1.39
CA PHE A 73 -4.48 9.74 1.63
C PHE A 73 -4.91 8.62 0.69
N VAL A 74 -4.69 8.78 -0.61
CA VAL A 74 -5.03 7.73 -1.59
C VAL A 74 -4.21 6.47 -1.33
N ALA A 75 -2.93 6.60 -0.99
CA ALA A 75 -2.03 5.48 -0.72
C ALA A 75 -2.51 4.60 0.44
N THR A 76 -3.00 5.22 1.52
CA THR A 76 -3.50 4.51 2.71
C THR A 76 -4.97 4.10 2.57
N PHE A 77 -5.78 4.90 1.87
CA PHE A 77 -7.20 4.60 1.67
C PHE A 77 -7.41 3.45 0.67
N ILE A 78 -6.58 3.34 -0.37
CA ILE A 78 -6.71 2.32 -1.41
C ILE A 78 -5.81 1.11 -1.11
N GLY A 79 -6.43 -0.02 -0.82
CA GLY A 79 -5.80 -1.30 -0.52
C GLY A 79 -6.14 -1.81 0.87
N SER A 80 -6.27 -3.13 0.98
CA SER A 80 -6.50 -3.83 2.26
C SER A 80 -5.56 -5.04 2.33
N PRO A 81 -4.66 -5.07 3.32
CA PRO A 81 -4.37 -4.02 4.30
C PRO A 81 -3.83 -2.72 3.67
N ALA A 82 -3.85 -1.62 4.44
CA ALA A 82 -3.35 -0.31 4.02
C ALA A 82 -1.83 -0.34 3.72
N MET A 83 -1.34 0.69 3.02
CA MET A 83 0.10 0.88 2.77
C MET A 83 0.82 1.17 4.09
N ASN A 84 1.93 0.47 4.33
CA ASN A 84 2.85 0.79 5.42
C ASN A 84 3.58 2.11 5.12
N LEU A 85 3.71 2.98 6.09
CA LEU A 85 4.39 4.28 5.94
C LEU A 85 5.48 4.44 6.99
N ALA A 86 6.58 5.10 6.63
CA ALA A 86 7.59 5.56 7.57
C ALA A 86 8.22 6.86 7.09
N ASP A 87 8.66 7.69 8.03
CA ASP A 87 9.62 8.74 7.76
C ASP A 87 10.95 8.14 7.30
N ALA A 88 11.52 8.68 6.24
CA ALA A 88 12.69 8.11 5.61
C ALA A 88 13.64 9.17 5.06
N LYS A 89 14.82 8.73 4.69
CA LYS A 89 15.85 9.54 4.05
C LYS A 89 16.51 8.74 2.92
N LEU A 90 16.54 9.33 1.74
CA LEU A 90 17.31 8.82 0.62
C LEU A 90 18.76 9.28 0.78
N VAL A 91 19.71 8.34 0.85
CA VAL A 91 21.12 8.64 1.03
C VAL A 91 21.96 8.08 -0.12
N ARG A 92 23.10 8.73 -0.38
CA ARG A 92 24.09 8.25 -1.33
C ARG A 92 25.35 7.83 -0.59
N ASP A 93 25.60 6.54 -0.56
CA ASP A 93 26.78 5.93 0.07
C ASP A 93 27.34 4.89 -0.91
N GLY A 94 27.95 5.37 -1.99
CA GLY A 94 28.20 4.59 -3.20
C GLY A 94 26.93 4.46 -4.03
N ASP A 95 26.20 3.36 -3.85
CA ASP A 95 24.86 3.17 -4.43
C ASP A 95 23.77 3.86 -3.59
N PRO A 96 22.63 4.25 -4.23
CA PRO A 96 21.51 4.81 -3.51
C PRO A 96 20.99 3.85 -2.43
N ALA A 97 20.62 4.39 -1.28
CA ALA A 97 19.98 3.62 -0.22
C ALA A 97 18.88 4.43 0.47
N LEU A 98 17.85 3.73 0.93
CA LEU A 98 16.77 4.29 1.72
C LEU A 98 17.03 3.94 3.20
N VAL A 99 16.99 4.95 4.05
CA VAL A 99 17.12 4.79 5.51
C VAL A 99 15.78 5.13 6.13
N PHE A 100 15.20 4.19 6.85
CA PHE A 100 13.97 4.38 7.64
C PHE A 100 14.02 3.44 8.85
N ALA A 101 13.46 3.89 9.96
CA ALA A 101 13.63 3.21 11.23
C ALA A 101 15.13 2.91 11.49
N ASP A 102 15.47 1.69 11.84
CA ASP A 102 16.84 1.18 12.04
C ASP A 102 17.39 0.42 10.81
N HIS A 103 16.68 0.51 9.66
CA HIS A 103 17.03 -0.18 8.43
C HIS A 103 17.71 0.74 7.41
N LYS A 104 18.70 0.19 6.69
CA LYS A 104 19.27 0.78 5.48
C LYS A 104 19.08 -0.20 4.33
N VAL A 105 18.18 0.15 3.42
CA VAL A 105 17.77 -0.68 2.29
C VAL A 105 18.43 -0.15 1.02
N PRO A 106 19.35 -0.91 0.38
CA PRO A 106 19.94 -0.51 -0.89
C PRO A 106 18.86 -0.45 -1.96
N LEU A 107 18.94 0.58 -2.82
CA LEU A 107 18.03 0.77 -3.94
C LEU A 107 18.79 0.62 -5.26
N PRO A 108 18.20 -0.04 -6.29
CA PRO A 108 18.74 0.01 -7.63
C PRO A 108 18.85 1.47 -8.14
N ALA A 109 19.98 1.83 -8.76
CA ALA A 109 20.18 3.18 -9.27
C ALA A 109 19.13 3.57 -10.30
N GLU A 110 18.67 2.60 -11.10
CA GLU A 110 17.61 2.75 -12.10
C GLU A 110 16.27 3.12 -11.47
N LEU A 111 15.99 2.64 -10.27
CA LEU A 111 14.77 3.00 -9.55
C LEU A 111 14.75 4.48 -9.20
N VAL A 112 15.88 5.03 -8.76
CA VAL A 112 15.97 6.44 -8.39
C VAL A 112 15.98 7.33 -9.64
N SER A 113 16.77 6.99 -10.66
CA SER A 113 16.86 7.76 -11.90
C SER A 113 15.60 7.67 -12.77
N GLY A 114 14.86 6.57 -12.69
CA GLY A 114 13.59 6.37 -13.39
C GLY A 114 12.40 7.11 -12.77
N ARG A 115 12.56 7.71 -11.58
CA ARG A 115 11.50 8.49 -10.90
C ARG A 115 11.81 9.97 -10.96
N GLN A 116 11.03 10.69 -11.75
CA GLN A 116 11.23 12.13 -11.97
C GLN A 116 11.23 12.90 -10.63
N GLY A 117 12.30 13.63 -10.35
CA GLY A 117 12.43 14.49 -9.18
C GLY A 117 12.90 13.80 -7.90
N LEU A 118 12.98 12.46 -7.86
CA LEU A 118 13.44 11.75 -6.66
C LEU A 118 14.92 12.02 -6.35
N ASP A 119 15.72 12.27 -7.37
CA ASP A 119 17.13 12.67 -7.23
C ASP A 119 17.32 13.97 -6.44
N GLY A 120 16.33 14.86 -6.45
CA GLY A 120 16.28 16.09 -5.65
C GLY A 120 16.07 15.88 -4.14
N TYR A 121 15.75 14.66 -3.72
CA TYR A 121 15.47 14.30 -2.31
C TYR A 121 16.64 13.61 -1.59
N PHE A 122 17.81 13.47 -2.23
CA PHE A 122 18.98 13.01 -1.49
C PHE A 122 19.25 13.90 -0.28
N ASP A 123 19.45 13.24 0.87
CA ASP A 123 19.68 13.84 2.18
C ASP A 123 18.56 14.74 2.73
N LYS A 124 17.38 14.73 2.09
CA LYS A 124 16.18 15.40 2.59
C LYS A 124 15.21 14.41 3.24
N PRO A 125 14.37 14.87 4.17
CA PRO A 125 13.29 14.05 4.69
C PRO A 125 12.27 13.75 3.60
N LEU A 126 11.75 12.55 3.58
CA LEU A 126 10.62 12.10 2.77
C LEU A 126 9.83 11.03 3.53
N ILE A 127 8.62 10.75 3.09
CA ILE A 127 7.84 9.61 3.58
C ILE A 127 7.94 8.49 2.55
N VAL A 128 8.27 7.30 3.02
CA VAL A 128 8.25 6.09 2.20
C VAL A 128 6.99 5.28 2.46
N GLY A 129 6.40 4.76 1.39
CA GLY A 129 5.28 3.83 1.45
C GLY A 129 5.66 2.47 0.87
N LEU A 130 5.18 1.40 1.52
CA LEU A 130 5.40 0.04 1.05
C LEU A 130 4.12 -0.79 1.24
N ARG A 131 3.62 -1.34 0.15
CA ARG A 131 2.42 -2.20 0.21
C ARG A 131 2.73 -3.51 0.94
N PRO A 132 1.77 -4.07 1.71
CA PRO A 132 1.93 -5.38 2.34
C PRO A 132 2.38 -6.48 1.38
N SER A 133 1.93 -6.43 0.13
CA SER A 133 2.29 -7.38 -0.94
C SER A 133 3.71 -7.22 -1.49
N SER A 134 4.41 -6.14 -1.15
CA SER A 134 5.82 -5.92 -1.49
C SER A 134 6.79 -6.42 -0.42
N LEU A 135 6.25 -7.06 0.62
CA LEU A 135 6.99 -7.75 1.66
C LEU A 135 6.70 -9.26 1.56
N GLU A 136 7.74 -10.07 1.70
CA GLU A 136 7.61 -11.54 1.75
C GLU A 136 8.50 -12.08 2.89
N ASP A 137 8.11 -13.20 3.48
CA ASP A 137 9.00 -13.94 4.39
C ASP A 137 10.29 -14.31 3.65
N ALA A 138 11.42 -13.94 4.23
CA ALA A 138 12.73 -14.12 3.61
C ALA A 138 13.06 -15.57 3.21
N ALA A 139 12.34 -16.54 3.79
CA ALA A 139 12.49 -17.95 3.43
C ALA A 139 11.87 -18.29 2.05
N PHE A 140 10.97 -17.45 1.54
CA PHE A 140 10.23 -17.68 0.30
C PHE A 140 10.51 -16.60 -0.78
N ALA A 141 11.31 -15.59 -0.44
CA ALA A 141 11.66 -14.50 -1.33
C ALA A 141 12.96 -14.76 -2.13
N PRO A 142 13.18 -14.03 -3.23
CA PRO A 142 14.46 -14.01 -3.93
C PRO A 142 15.62 -13.66 -2.99
N ALA A 143 16.78 -14.31 -3.19
CA ALA A 143 17.91 -14.16 -2.28
C ALA A 143 18.57 -12.77 -2.33
N ASP A 144 18.42 -12.06 -3.45
CA ASP A 144 18.95 -10.73 -3.74
C ASP A 144 18.07 -9.59 -3.19
N TRP A 145 16.85 -9.89 -2.75
CA TRP A 145 16.02 -8.87 -2.10
C TRP A 145 16.62 -8.43 -0.77
N PRO A 146 16.72 -7.11 -0.51
CA PRO A 146 17.14 -6.61 0.80
C PRO A 146 16.15 -7.03 1.88
N ARG A 147 16.63 -7.05 3.12
CA ARG A 147 15.89 -7.58 4.26
C ARG A 147 15.69 -6.53 5.33
N ILE A 148 14.51 -6.58 5.94
CA ILE A 148 14.18 -5.84 7.15
C ILE A 148 13.74 -6.82 8.24
N LYS A 149 13.80 -6.38 9.49
CA LYS A 149 13.36 -7.17 10.65
C LYS A 149 12.21 -6.48 11.35
N GLY A 150 11.32 -7.26 11.92
CA GLY A 150 10.28 -6.76 12.79
C GLY A 150 9.87 -7.81 13.81
N ASP A 151 9.33 -7.39 14.94
CA ASP A 151 8.81 -8.28 15.96
C ASP A 151 7.33 -8.53 15.73
N VAL A 152 6.95 -9.79 15.53
CA VAL A 152 5.58 -10.18 15.18
C VAL A 152 4.63 -9.90 16.34
N ALA A 153 3.66 -9.01 16.10
CA ALA A 153 2.60 -8.69 17.04
C ALA A 153 1.36 -9.56 16.84
N VAL A 154 0.94 -9.79 15.57
CA VAL A 154 -0.23 -10.59 15.21
C VAL A 154 0.03 -11.37 13.94
N THR A 155 -0.62 -12.52 13.76
CA THR A 155 -0.67 -13.26 12.49
C THR A 155 -2.13 -13.58 12.14
N GLU A 156 -2.54 -13.25 10.92
CA GLU A 156 -3.88 -13.55 10.39
C GLU A 156 -3.76 -14.56 9.25
N GLU A 157 -4.21 -15.79 9.48
CA GLU A 157 -4.18 -16.84 8.46
C GLU A 157 -5.41 -16.74 7.55
N LEU A 158 -5.22 -16.36 6.29
CA LEU A 158 -6.29 -16.19 5.30
C LEU A 158 -6.43 -17.38 4.34
N GLY A 159 -5.72 -18.47 4.60
CA GLY A 159 -5.75 -19.70 3.81
C GLY A 159 -4.74 -19.69 2.66
N SER A 160 -4.89 -18.81 1.69
CA SER A 160 -3.93 -18.66 0.56
C SER A 160 -2.72 -17.80 0.88
N GLU A 161 -2.79 -17.00 1.92
CA GLU A 161 -1.76 -16.05 2.36
C GLU A 161 -1.87 -15.82 3.87
N VAL A 162 -0.85 -15.25 4.47
CA VAL A 162 -0.83 -14.84 5.87
C VAL A 162 -0.48 -13.36 5.96
N ASN A 163 -1.30 -12.57 6.67
CA ASN A 163 -0.88 -11.24 7.08
C ASN A 163 -0.06 -11.37 8.37
N VAL A 164 1.19 -10.94 8.31
CA VAL A 164 2.07 -10.80 9.47
C VAL A 164 2.09 -9.34 9.86
N ILE A 165 1.50 -9.02 11.02
CA ILE A 165 1.49 -7.68 11.59
C ILE A 165 2.65 -7.63 12.58
N PHE A 166 3.56 -6.67 12.40
CA PHE A 166 4.80 -6.58 13.16
C PHE A 166 5.13 -5.15 13.55
N ASN A 167 5.87 -5.01 14.64
CA ASN A 167 6.35 -3.71 15.12
C ASN A 167 7.54 -3.24 14.29
N MET A 168 7.44 -2.02 13.78
CA MET A 168 8.51 -1.28 13.13
C MET A 168 9.05 -0.22 14.10
N ALA A 169 10.36 -0.13 14.25
CA ALA A 169 11.03 0.81 15.15
C ALA A 169 11.02 2.26 14.60
N ALA A 170 9.85 2.72 14.18
CA ALA A 170 9.60 4.07 13.70
C ALA A 170 8.22 4.51 14.19
N PRO A 171 8.03 5.79 14.56
CA PRO A 171 6.73 6.30 14.93
C PRO A 171 5.76 6.22 13.75
N GLN A 172 4.47 6.19 14.05
CA GLN A 172 3.43 6.26 13.02
C GLN A 172 3.52 7.60 12.29
N VAL A 173 3.42 7.55 10.97
CA VAL A 173 3.41 8.77 10.15
C VAL A 173 2.06 9.46 10.30
N HIS A 174 2.10 10.72 10.75
CA HIS A 174 0.93 11.60 10.82
C HIS A 174 1.13 12.76 9.85
N HIS A 175 0.19 12.93 8.94
CA HIS A 175 0.23 14.01 7.97
C HIS A 175 -1.19 14.59 7.74
N ASP A 176 -1.31 15.92 7.63
CA ASP A 176 -2.60 16.61 7.45
C ASP A 176 -3.41 16.11 6.25
N VAL A 177 -2.73 15.69 5.19
CA VAL A 177 -3.37 15.09 4.01
C VAL A 177 -4.11 13.80 4.33
N MET A 178 -3.69 13.05 5.37
CA MET A 178 -4.33 11.78 5.77
C MET A 178 -5.56 12.01 6.65
N ILE A 179 -5.57 13.09 7.44
CA ILE A 179 -6.61 13.35 8.44
C ILE A 179 -7.87 13.89 7.76
N ALA A 180 -8.97 13.15 7.82
CA ALA A 180 -10.28 13.63 7.38
C ALA A 180 -10.98 14.41 8.50
N LYS A 181 -11.61 15.53 8.16
CA LYS A 181 -12.26 16.43 9.14
C LYS A 181 -13.40 15.76 9.93
N PHE A 182 -13.95 14.66 9.42
CA PHE A 182 -15.10 13.95 9.97
C PHE A 182 -14.83 12.48 10.28
N ASP A 183 -13.56 12.08 10.36
CA ASP A 183 -13.23 10.66 10.49
C ASP A 183 -13.46 10.15 11.92
N LYS A 184 -14.22 9.06 12.02
CA LYS A 184 -14.38 8.28 13.25
C LYS A 184 -13.20 7.31 13.47
N ALA A 185 -12.29 7.19 12.51
CA ALA A 185 -11.15 6.29 12.51
C ALA A 185 -10.08 6.64 13.57
N ALA A 186 -10.15 7.82 14.18
CA ALA A 186 -9.31 8.20 15.33
C ALA A 186 -9.32 7.19 16.50
N LYS A 187 -10.33 6.30 16.57
CA LYS A 187 -10.36 5.23 17.58
C LYS A 187 -9.50 4.04 17.18
N ASP A 188 -9.53 3.66 15.92
CA ASP A 188 -8.75 2.53 15.39
C ASP A 188 -7.25 2.87 15.39
N GLU A 189 -6.91 4.16 15.18
CA GLU A 189 -5.53 4.66 15.29
C GLU A 189 -5.00 4.60 16.72
N VAL A 190 -5.82 4.97 17.72
CA VAL A 190 -5.43 4.89 19.15
C VAL A 190 -5.20 3.43 19.56
N GLU A 191 -6.05 2.50 19.14
CA GLU A 191 -5.88 1.08 19.43
C GLU A 191 -4.61 0.52 18.75
N ALA A 192 -4.27 0.98 17.54
CA ALA A 192 -3.05 0.59 16.84
C ALA A 192 -1.78 1.14 17.52
N GLU A 193 -1.82 2.39 18.00
CA GLU A 193 -0.72 2.97 18.79
C GLU A 193 -0.50 2.26 20.12
N GLU A 194 -1.57 1.87 20.82
CA GLU A 194 -1.47 1.10 22.07
C GLU A 194 -0.84 -0.30 21.83
N LEU A 195 -1.12 -0.93 20.69
CA LEU A 195 -0.55 -2.22 20.31
C LEU A 195 0.91 -2.13 19.86
N ALA A 196 1.32 -1.04 19.20
CA ALA A 196 2.66 -0.86 18.69
C ALA A 196 3.69 -0.55 19.77
N GLY A 197 3.28 0.12 20.85
CA GLY A 197 4.20 0.64 21.87
C GLY A 197 4.79 2.01 21.50
N GLU A 198 5.37 2.67 22.51
CA GLU A 198 5.88 4.04 22.37
C GLU A 198 7.01 4.14 21.32
N GLY A 199 6.85 5.02 20.34
CA GLY A 199 7.83 5.25 19.28
C GLY A 199 7.90 4.16 18.19
N GLN A 200 6.90 3.27 18.14
CA GLN A 200 6.78 2.23 17.13
C GLN A 200 5.50 2.41 16.30
N SER A 201 5.45 1.75 15.15
CA SER A 201 4.26 1.62 14.32
C SER A 201 4.02 0.17 13.94
N LEU A 202 2.76 -0.18 13.68
CA LEU A 202 2.41 -1.49 13.14
C LEU A 202 2.51 -1.49 11.62
N TRP A 203 3.31 -2.41 11.12
CA TRP A 203 3.40 -2.71 9.69
C TRP A 203 2.78 -4.07 9.41
N THR A 204 2.26 -4.23 8.20
CA THR A 204 1.71 -5.51 7.74
C THR A 204 2.52 -6.02 6.55
N ALA A 205 2.91 -7.28 6.58
CA ALA A 205 3.44 -8.01 5.43
C ALA A 205 2.44 -9.10 5.00
N ARG A 206 2.23 -9.23 3.71
CA ARG A 206 1.42 -10.32 3.13
C ARG A 206 2.37 -11.37 2.58
N VAL A 207 2.45 -12.49 3.27
CA VAL A 207 3.49 -13.50 3.06
C VAL A 207 2.93 -14.86 2.68
N ASN A 208 3.80 -15.73 2.21
CA ASN A 208 3.49 -17.12 1.87
C ASN A 208 2.82 -17.85 3.06
N PRO A 209 1.75 -18.64 2.83
CA PRO A 209 1.04 -19.36 3.88
C PRO A 209 1.89 -20.41 4.63
N LYS A 210 3.05 -20.76 4.10
CA LYS A 210 4.01 -21.67 4.77
C LYS A 210 4.99 -20.96 5.69
N THR A 211 4.82 -19.66 5.92
CA THR A 211 5.67 -18.87 6.83
C THR A 211 5.76 -19.50 8.22
N GLN A 212 6.92 -19.36 8.84
CA GLN A 212 7.14 -19.74 10.23
C GLN A 212 7.06 -18.56 11.20
N ALA A 213 6.59 -17.40 10.73
CA ALA A 213 6.35 -16.23 11.57
C ALA A 213 5.40 -16.60 12.75
N ARG A 214 5.73 -16.16 13.97
CA ARG A 214 4.95 -16.43 15.18
C ARG A 214 4.97 -15.22 16.09
N VAL A 215 3.83 -14.94 16.71
CA VAL A 215 3.68 -13.85 17.69
C VAL A 215 4.78 -13.91 18.75
N GLY A 216 5.36 -12.77 19.08
CA GLY A 216 6.44 -12.62 20.06
C GLY A 216 7.82 -13.08 19.56
N ARG A 217 7.98 -13.36 18.27
CA ARG A 217 9.27 -13.65 17.63
C ARG A 217 9.59 -12.62 16.57
N SER A 218 10.89 -12.40 16.33
CA SER A 218 11.35 -11.61 15.20
C SER A 218 11.17 -12.40 13.90
N VAL A 219 10.81 -11.69 12.84
CA VAL A 219 10.71 -12.18 11.46
C VAL A 219 11.66 -11.41 10.56
N ASP A 220 12.34 -12.12 9.64
CA ASP A 220 13.09 -11.52 8.54
C ASP A 220 12.19 -11.41 7.32
N LEU A 221 11.94 -10.20 6.86
CA LEU A 221 11.11 -9.90 5.69
C LEU A 221 11.98 -9.38 4.55
N ALA A 222 11.82 -9.96 3.39
CA ALA A 222 12.44 -9.48 2.16
C ALA A 222 11.57 -8.41 1.51
N VAL A 223 12.20 -7.38 0.95
CA VAL A 223 11.56 -6.19 0.40
C VAL A 223 11.69 -6.17 -1.11
N ASP A 224 10.58 -6.17 -1.83
CA ASP A 224 10.57 -5.79 -3.24
C ASP A 224 10.80 -4.28 -3.36
N THR A 225 12.04 -3.89 -3.65
CA THR A 225 12.43 -2.47 -3.74
C THR A 225 11.68 -1.70 -4.83
N GLY A 226 11.21 -2.40 -5.85
CA GLY A 226 10.38 -1.79 -6.88
C GLY A 226 8.99 -1.38 -6.40
N GLY A 227 8.53 -1.93 -5.27
CA GLY A 227 7.26 -1.59 -4.64
C GLY A 227 7.30 -0.34 -3.75
N PHE A 228 8.43 0.33 -3.59
CA PHE A 228 8.48 1.57 -2.81
C PHE A 228 7.72 2.70 -3.49
N HIS A 229 6.97 3.43 -2.69
CA HIS A 229 6.37 4.73 -3.02
C HIS A 229 7.07 5.81 -2.21
N PHE A 230 7.23 6.99 -2.78
CA PHE A 230 7.91 8.12 -2.14
C PHE A 230 6.96 9.30 -2.12
N PHE A 231 6.86 9.96 -0.97
CA PHE A 231 6.01 11.13 -0.78
C PHE A 231 6.82 12.25 -0.17
N ASP A 232 6.54 13.45 -0.61
CA ASP A 232 7.12 14.67 -0.05
C ASP A 232 6.63 14.88 1.37
N ASN A 233 7.57 15.13 2.28
CA ASN A 233 7.27 15.20 3.73
C ASN A 233 6.40 16.40 4.11
N ASP A 234 6.44 17.48 3.33
CA ASP A 234 5.73 18.72 3.67
C ASP A 234 4.33 18.75 3.06
N THR A 235 4.17 18.19 1.88
CA THR A 235 2.92 18.24 1.12
C THR A 235 2.11 16.93 1.16
N GLY A 236 2.74 15.80 1.45
CA GLY A 236 2.13 14.48 1.38
C GLY A 236 1.83 13.99 -0.04
N TYR A 237 2.29 14.69 -1.09
CA TYR A 237 2.11 14.27 -2.48
C TYR A 237 3.25 13.35 -2.94
N ALA A 238 2.93 12.49 -3.90
CA ALA A 238 3.87 11.54 -4.46
C ALA A 238 5.03 12.23 -5.19
N ILE A 239 6.26 11.73 -4.94
CA ILE A 239 7.47 12.13 -5.64
C ILE A 239 7.69 11.15 -6.79
N GLY A 240 7.72 11.66 -8.03
CA GLY A 240 8.02 10.87 -9.21
C GLY A 240 6.98 9.77 -9.46
N ARG A 241 5.88 10.11 -10.13
CA ARG A 241 4.95 9.09 -10.62
C ARG A 241 5.72 8.05 -11.43
N VAL A 242 5.46 6.79 -11.17
CA VAL A 242 5.85 5.72 -12.10
C VAL A 242 5.02 5.95 -13.36
N THR A 243 5.60 6.62 -14.35
CA THR A 243 5.02 6.66 -15.69
C THR A 243 5.00 5.22 -16.21
N GLU A 244 3.89 4.80 -16.82
CA GLU A 244 3.78 3.49 -17.45
C GLU A 244 4.98 3.22 -18.36
N GLY A 245 5.97 2.51 -17.83
CA GLY A 245 7.16 2.04 -18.52
C GLY A 245 7.40 0.59 -18.12
N GLU A 246 7.35 -0.27 -19.09
CA GLU A 246 7.79 -1.68 -19.19
C GLU A 246 7.95 -2.55 -17.92
N GLY A 247 8.38 -2.01 -16.78
CA GLY A 247 8.64 -2.77 -15.55
C GLY A 247 7.41 -3.38 -14.85
N SER A 248 6.21 -2.82 -15.03
CA SER A 248 4.98 -3.36 -14.42
C SER A 248 4.39 -4.53 -15.22
N ARG A 249 4.66 -4.61 -16.52
CA ARG A 249 4.22 -5.73 -17.38
C ARG A 249 5.10 -6.96 -17.16
N GLU A 250 6.42 -6.79 -17.13
CA GLU A 250 7.37 -7.90 -16.92
C GLU A 250 7.18 -8.59 -15.56
N ARG A 251 6.82 -7.84 -14.50
CA ARG A 251 6.56 -8.42 -13.18
C ARG A 251 5.27 -9.23 -13.10
N ARG A 252 4.27 -8.91 -13.91
CA ARG A 252 3.02 -9.69 -13.99
C ARG A 252 3.22 -11.00 -14.74
N GLU A 253 4.00 -10.97 -15.80
CA GLU A 253 4.33 -12.17 -16.60
C GLU A 253 5.19 -13.13 -15.78
N ALA A 254 6.19 -12.63 -15.04
CA ALA A 254 7.03 -13.46 -14.18
C ALA A 254 6.28 -14.13 -13.00
N LYS A 255 5.20 -13.50 -12.48
CA LYS A 255 4.35 -14.12 -11.45
C LYS A 255 3.34 -15.11 -12.03
N SER A 256 2.91 -14.95 -13.28
CA SER A 256 1.98 -15.90 -13.93
C SER A 256 2.65 -17.19 -14.37
N ASP A 257 3.95 -17.17 -14.64
CA ASP A 257 4.73 -18.35 -15.05
C ASP A 257 5.21 -19.21 -13.87
N GLN A 258 4.96 -18.78 -12.61
CA GLN A 258 5.31 -19.52 -11.39
C GLN A 258 4.08 -20.06 -10.63
N ALA A 259 2.88 -19.87 -11.15
CA ALA A 259 1.63 -20.42 -10.64
C ALA A 259 1.17 -21.59 -11.52
#